data_751f40d803e4d851f119b0fe9ed146e3
#
_entry.id   751f40d803e4d851f119b0fe9ed146e3
#
_cell.length_a   1.000
_cell.length_b   1.000
_cell.length_c   1.000
_cell.angle_alpha   90.00
_cell.angle_beta   90.00
_cell.angle_gamma   90.00
#
_symmetry.space_group_name_H-M   'P 1'
#
loop_
_entity.id
_entity.type
_entity.pdbx_description
1 polymer ?
#
loop_
_entity_poly.entity_id
_entity_poly.type
_entity_poly.pdbx_seq_one_letter_code
_entity_poly.pdbx_strand_id
1 'polypeptide(L)'
;KLNDKPYKNSVLLWGVYGIKGGAKRITGYIDSNAIKKNKQWINKYKLFISKAYSADAIVPPEMIVAPPGVVCSETFLVIGPFDNQEELINCKKYMETDFFRILLFFGRGTMQVSQEVFRFIPVQVFLDNSDIKWSNNLSDINLQLYAKYRFTDEEIKFINKIIRPV
;
A
#
# COMPACT_ATOMS: atom_id res chain seq x y z
N LYS A 1 18.47 -18.48 6.70
CA LYS A 1 17.38 -19.47 6.78
C LYS A 1 16.25 -18.85 7.58
N LEU A 2 14.99 -18.94 7.10
CA LEU A 2 13.82 -18.51 7.85
C LEU A 2 13.50 -19.56 8.92
N ASN A 3 13.06 -19.09 10.09
CA ASN A 3 12.56 -19.96 11.16
C ASN A 3 11.03 -19.94 11.15
N ASP A 4 10.40 -21.06 11.43
CA ASP A 4 8.95 -21.21 11.42
C ASP A 4 8.31 -20.65 12.71
N LYS A 5 9.09 -20.46 13.77
CA LYS A 5 8.65 -19.97 15.08
C LYS A 5 9.43 -18.73 15.50
N PRO A 6 8.79 -17.81 16.27
CA PRO A 6 9.47 -16.65 16.82
C PRO A 6 10.53 -17.07 17.85
N TYR A 7 11.60 -16.29 17.95
CA TYR A 7 12.65 -16.41 18.94
C TYR A 7 13.09 -15.02 19.43
N LYS A 8 13.96 -14.96 20.44
CA LYS A 8 14.41 -13.69 21.03
C LYS A 8 15.00 -12.77 19.94
N ASN A 9 14.55 -11.53 19.88
CA ASN A 9 14.94 -10.53 18.89
C ASN A 9 14.56 -10.85 17.43
N SER A 10 13.66 -11.78 17.19
CA SER A 10 13.20 -12.06 15.84
C SER A 10 12.06 -11.13 15.40
N VAL A 11 11.95 -10.93 14.10
CA VAL A 11 10.87 -10.23 13.42
C VAL A 11 10.28 -11.12 12.34
N LEU A 12 8.97 -10.95 12.07
CA LEU A 12 8.29 -11.69 11.01
C LEU A 12 8.61 -11.08 9.64
N LEU A 13 9.23 -11.85 8.77
CA LEU A 13 9.52 -11.44 7.40
C LEU A 13 8.43 -11.94 6.43
N TRP A 14 7.89 -11.03 5.64
CA TRP A 14 7.15 -11.32 4.42
C TRP A 14 8.10 -11.26 3.23
N GLY A 15 8.19 -12.35 2.46
CA GLY A 15 9.08 -12.44 1.33
C GLY A 15 8.45 -13.13 0.12
N VAL A 16 9.19 -13.11 -0.98
CA VAL A 16 8.90 -13.90 -2.16
C VAL A 16 10.12 -14.78 -2.43
N TYR A 17 9.90 -16.05 -2.59
CA TYR A 17 10.95 -17.01 -2.92
C TYR A 17 10.71 -17.56 -4.31
N GLY A 18 11.75 -17.47 -5.16
CA GLY A 18 11.74 -18.10 -6.48
C GLY A 18 11.98 -19.60 -6.33
N ILE A 19 11.08 -20.41 -6.84
CA ILE A 19 11.21 -21.86 -6.95
C ILE A 19 11.11 -22.28 -8.41
N LYS A 20 11.59 -23.49 -8.75
CA LYS A 20 11.39 -24.07 -10.06
C LYS A 20 9.89 -24.13 -10.36
N GLY A 21 9.42 -23.31 -11.32
CA GLY A 21 7.99 -23.20 -11.68
C GLY A 21 7.26 -21.94 -11.21
N GLY A 22 7.95 -20.96 -10.60
CA GLY A 22 7.34 -19.67 -10.26
C GLY A 22 7.87 -19.02 -8.98
N ALA A 23 7.20 -17.95 -8.58
CA ALA A 23 7.46 -17.26 -7.32
C ALA A 23 6.40 -17.63 -6.29
N LYS A 24 6.80 -17.98 -5.08
CA LYS A 24 5.92 -18.27 -3.95
C LYS A 24 6.13 -17.23 -2.84
N ARG A 25 5.03 -16.71 -2.30
CA ARG A 25 5.10 -15.93 -1.05
C ARG A 25 5.47 -16.84 0.11
N ILE A 26 6.38 -16.37 0.93
CA ILE A 26 6.82 -17.05 2.15
C ILE A 26 6.81 -16.08 3.32
N THR A 27 6.54 -16.61 4.50
CA THR A 27 6.71 -15.91 5.78
C THR A 27 7.61 -16.75 6.70
N GLY A 28 8.29 -16.07 7.60
CA GLY A 28 9.12 -16.73 8.59
C GLY A 28 9.88 -15.70 9.44
N TYR A 29 10.53 -16.16 10.49
CA TYR A 29 11.22 -15.30 11.45
C TYR A 29 12.69 -15.18 11.14
N ILE A 30 13.20 -13.95 11.22
CA ILE A 30 14.64 -13.62 11.08
C ILE A 30 15.08 -12.75 12.25
N ASP A 31 16.38 -12.71 12.51
CA ASP A 31 16.96 -11.79 13.48
C ASP A 31 16.76 -10.34 13.03
N SER A 32 16.25 -9.48 13.92
CA SER A 32 16.04 -8.06 13.64
C SER A 32 17.35 -7.34 13.27
N ASN A 33 18.51 -7.82 13.73
CA ASN A 33 19.82 -7.30 13.36
C ASN A 33 20.17 -7.53 11.89
N ALA A 34 19.54 -8.50 11.23
CA ALA A 34 19.71 -8.75 9.80
C ALA A 34 19.08 -7.65 8.93
N ILE A 35 18.18 -6.82 9.50
CA ILE A 35 17.54 -5.71 8.78
C ILE A 35 18.56 -4.56 8.64
N LYS A 36 18.93 -4.26 7.40
CA LYS A 36 19.95 -3.25 7.10
C LYS A 36 19.35 -1.86 6.85
N LYS A 37 18.13 -1.77 6.32
CA LYS A 37 17.47 -0.52 5.94
C LYS A 37 16.23 -0.29 6.79
N ASN A 38 15.98 0.98 7.14
CA ASN A 38 14.76 1.43 7.84
C ASN A 38 14.48 0.66 9.15
N LYS A 39 15.52 0.36 9.93
CA LYS A 39 15.38 -0.35 11.21
C LYS A 39 14.38 0.33 12.17
N GLN A 40 14.33 1.67 12.16
CA GLN A 40 13.40 2.46 12.98
C GLN A 40 11.92 2.21 12.63
N TRP A 41 11.64 1.61 11.47
CA TRP A 41 10.27 1.29 11.05
C TRP A 41 9.81 -0.09 11.50
N ILE A 42 10.68 -0.91 12.09
CA ILE A 42 10.32 -2.26 12.56
C ILE A 42 9.12 -2.16 13.53
N ASN A 43 9.16 -1.22 14.46
CA ASN A 43 8.15 -1.02 15.50
C ASN A 43 7.03 -0.04 15.11
N LYS A 44 6.82 0.17 13.81
CA LYS A 44 5.77 1.03 13.27
C LYS A 44 4.78 0.22 12.43
N TYR A 45 3.57 0.75 12.26
CA TYR A 45 2.58 0.23 11.33
C TYR A 45 2.97 0.58 9.89
N LYS A 46 2.72 -0.33 8.94
CA LYS A 46 3.10 -0.18 7.52
C LYS A 46 2.14 -0.96 6.63
N LEU A 47 2.05 -0.54 5.35
CA LEU A 47 1.48 -1.37 4.29
C LEU A 47 2.60 -1.89 3.40
N PHE A 48 2.50 -3.15 3.00
CA PHE A 48 3.34 -3.71 1.95
C PHE A 48 2.52 -3.90 0.69
N ILE A 49 3.04 -3.45 -0.43
CA ILE A 49 2.47 -3.68 -1.75
C ILE A 49 3.51 -4.36 -2.65
N SER A 50 3.09 -5.28 -3.50
CA SER A 50 3.98 -5.92 -4.46
C SER A 50 4.51 -4.90 -5.46
N LYS A 51 5.82 -4.91 -5.75
CA LYS A 51 6.42 -4.06 -6.78
C LYS A 51 5.98 -4.42 -8.19
N ALA A 52 5.68 -5.68 -8.43
CA ALA A 52 5.28 -6.18 -9.74
C ALA A 52 3.84 -6.71 -9.67
N TYR A 53 2.99 -6.23 -10.57
CA TYR A 53 1.67 -6.75 -10.81
C TYR A 53 1.25 -6.44 -12.25
N SER A 54 0.18 -7.09 -12.75
CA SER A 54 -0.23 -6.95 -14.15
C SER A 54 -0.37 -5.49 -14.58
N ALA A 55 0.11 -5.18 -15.79
CA ALA A 55 0.00 -3.85 -16.39
C ALA A 55 -1.46 -3.41 -16.54
N ASP A 56 -2.35 -4.38 -16.81
CA ASP A 56 -3.79 -4.14 -17.00
C ASP A 56 -4.56 -4.04 -15.67
N ALA A 57 -3.89 -4.31 -14.55
CA ALA A 57 -4.49 -4.19 -13.24
C ALA A 57 -4.62 -2.71 -12.85
N ILE A 58 -5.81 -2.18 -13.01
CA ILE A 58 -6.23 -0.89 -12.47
C ILE A 58 -6.50 -1.02 -10.94
N VAL A 59 -6.56 -2.25 -10.47
CA VAL A 59 -6.68 -2.57 -9.03
C VAL A 59 -5.30 -2.47 -8.39
N PRO A 60 -5.15 -1.78 -7.25
CA PRO A 60 -3.91 -1.84 -6.49
C PRO A 60 -3.57 -3.32 -6.20
N PRO A 61 -2.28 -3.67 -6.16
CA PRO A 61 -1.89 -5.00 -5.71
C PRO A 61 -2.42 -5.21 -4.29
N GLU A 62 -2.59 -6.48 -3.92
CA GLU A 62 -2.95 -6.82 -2.54
C GLU A 62 -2.10 -6.03 -1.54
N MET A 63 -2.77 -5.31 -0.66
CA MET A 63 -2.14 -4.52 0.39
C MET A 63 -2.07 -5.33 1.67
N ILE A 64 -0.86 -5.63 2.11
CA ILE A 64 -0.62 -6.38 3.33
C ILE A 64 -0.47 -5.39 4.49
N VAL A 65 -1.37 -5.46 5.46
CA VAL A 65 -1.28 -4.71 6.71
C VAL A 65 -0.18 -5.32 7.57
N ALA A 66 0.85 -4.54 7.86
CA ALA A 66 2.02 -4.96 8.64
C ALA A 66 2.06 -4.23 9.98
N PRO A 67 1.69 -4.89 11.08
CA PRO A 67 1.82 -4.34 12.44
C PRO A 67 3.29 -4.22 12.86
N PRO A 68 3.58 -3.60 14.02
CA PRO A 68 4.91 -3.62 14.62
C PRO A 68 5.51 -5.03 14.68
N GLY A 69 6.82 -5.14 14.46
CA GLY A 69 7.53 -6.43 14.43
C GLY A 69 7.46 -7.18 13.10
N VAL A 70 6.80 -6.61 12.08
CA VAL A 70 6.69 -7.21 10.74
C VAL A 70 7.54 -6.42 9.74
N VAL A 71 8.28 -7.13 8.90
CA VAL A 71 9.16 -6.58 7.85
C VAL A 71 8.93 -7.30 6.52
N CYS A 72 9.43 -6.74 5.43
CA CYS A 72 9.31 -7.37 4.12
C CYS A 72 10.65 -7.44 3.39
N SER A 73 10.72 -8.30 2.38
CA SER A 73 11.83 -8.35 1.43
C SER A 73 11.76 -7.19 0.42
N GLU A 74 12.82 -7.03 -0.36
CA GLU A 74 12.94 -6.01 -1.42
C GLU A 74 11.90 -6.12 -2.54
N THR A 75 11.17 -7.22 -2.62
CA THR A 75 10.10 -7.44 -3.60
C THR A 75 8.83 -6.63 -3.32
N PHE A 76 8.76 -6.00 -2.15
CA PHE A 76 7.67 -5.12 -1.75
C PHE A 76 8.12 -3.66 -1.70
N LEU A 77 7.16 -2.76 -1.97
CA LEU A 77 7.22 -1.37 -1.52
C LEU A 77 6.58 -1.27 -0.14
N VAL A 78 7.09 -0.35 0.66
CA VAL A 78 6.56 -0.05 1.99
C VAL A 78 5.94 1.33 1.98
N ILE A 79 4.67 1.42 2.37
CA ILE A 79 3.93 2.65 2.59
C ILE A 79 3.86 2.92 4.08
N GLY A 80 4.19 4.10 4.50
CA GLY A 80 4.32 4.51 5.89
C GLY A 80 5.71 5.10 6.18
N PRO A 81 6.16 5.12 7.45
CA PRO A 81 5.59 4.47 8.63
C PRO A 81 4.38 5.24 9.21
N PHE A 82 3.52 4.53 9.95
CA PHE A 82 2.40 5.10 10.69
C PHE A 82 2.58 4.83 12.18
N ASP A 83 2.10 5.75 13.01
CA ASP A 83 2.23 5.65 14.46
C ASP A 83 1.15 4.75 15.09
N ASN A 84 -0.01 4.67 14.47
CA ASN A 84 -1.13 3.85 14.92
C ASN A 84 -1.79 3.08 13.78
N GLN A 85 -2.63 2.13 14.15
CA GLN A 85 -3.32 1.26 13.20
C GLN A 85 -4.42 2.00 12.43
N GLU A 86 -5.06 2.97 13.04
CA GLU A 86 -6.14 3.73 12.41
C GLU A 86 -5.62 4.53 11.22
N GLU A 87 -4.52 5.26 11.41
CA GLU A 87 -3.84 6.01 10.36
C GLU A 87 -3.47 5.10 9.17
N LEU A 88 -2.94 3.91 9.46
CA LEU A 88 -2.63 2.91 8.44
C LEU A 88 -3.87 2.43 7.69
N ILE A 89 -4.98 2.14 8.40
CA ILE A 89 -6.23 1.67 7.78
C ILE A 89 -6.85 2.78 6.92
N ASN A 90 -6.79 4.03 7.36
CA ASN A 90 -7.28 5.17 6.58
C ASN A 90 -6.42 5.40 5.31
N CYS A 91 -5.10 5.25 5.41
CA CYS A 91 -4.23 5.23 4.24
C CYS A 91 -4.59 4.09 3.27
N LYS A 92 -4.85 2.88 3.79
CA LYS A 92 -5.29 1.76 2.97
C LYS A 92 -6.60 2.07 2.26
N LYS A 93 -7.61 2.62 2.94
CA LYS A 93 -8.87 3.06 2.32
C LYS A 93 -8.61 4.09 1.21
N TYR A 94 -7.74 5.07 1.46
CA TYR A 94 -7.35 6.05 0.44
C TYR A 94 -6.81 5.38 -0.83
N MET A 95 -5.92 4.40 -0.66
CA MET A 95 -5.33 3.67 -1.79
C MET A 95 -6.35 2.78 -2.54
N GLU A 96 -7.47 2.43 -1.90
CA GLU A 96 -8.58 1.68 -2.51
C GLU A 96 -9.56 2.58 -3.28
N THR A 97 -9.51 3.91 -3.08
CA THR A 97 -10.38 4.85 -3.79
C THR A 97 -10.11 4.89 -5.29
N ASP A 98 -11.15 5.18 -6.07
CA ASP A 98 -11.02 5.36 -7.52
C ASP A 98 -10.16 6.58 -7.85
N PHE A 99 -10.21 7.61 -7.00
CA PHE A 99 -9.34 8.77 -7.08
C PHE A 99 -7.86 8.37 -7.03
N PHE A 100 -7.44 7.59 -6.05
CA PHE A 100 -6.06 7.12 -5.95
C PHE A 100 -5.68 6.21 -7.12
N ARG A 101 -6.57 5.27 -7.47
CA ARG A 101 -6.36 4.27 -8.51
C ARG A 101 -6.15 4.90 -9.88
N ILE A 102 -6.93 5.93 -10.24
CA ILE A 102 -6.76 6.62 -11.54
C ILE A 102 -5.43 7.38 -11.58
N LEU A 103 -5.04 8.05 -10.50
CA LEU A 103 -3.75 8.75 -10.43
C LEU A 103 -2.58 7.76 -10.52
N LEU A 104 -2.67 6.63 -9.82
CA LEU A 104 -1.69 5.57 -9.91
C LEU A 104 -1.59 5.01 -11.34
N PHE A 105 -2.73 4.81 -12.00
CA PHE A 105 -2.80 4.30 -13.38
C PHE A 105 -2.09 5.26 -14.35
N PHE A 106 -2.37 6.54 -14.31
CA PHE A 106 -1.70 7.54 -15.17
C PHE A 106 -0.23 7.76 -14.81
N GLY A 107 0.14 7.63 -13.54
CA GLY A 107 1.54 7.74 -13.10
C GLY A 107 2.43 6.57 -13.52
N ARG A 108 1.84 5.46 -13.94
CA ARG A 108 2.57 4.24 -14.31
C ARG A 108 2.99 4.25 -15.77
N GLY A 109 4.30 4.24 -16.00
CA GLY A 109 4.86 4.00 -17.34
C GLY A 109 5.20 2.54 -17.66
N THR A 110 5.19 1.64 -16.64
CA THR A 110 5.62 0.25 -16.76
C THR A 110 4.80 -0.68 -15.82
N MET A 111 5.01 -2.00 -15.97
CA MET A 111 4.44 -3.02 -15.07
C MET A 111 4.99 -2.95 -13.63
N GLN A 112 6.11 -2.26 -13.42
CA GLN A 112 6.70 -2.10 -12.09
C GLN A 112 6.23 -0.81 -11.44
N VAL A 113 5.81 -0.89 -10.19
CA VAL A 113 5.51 0.26 -9.35
C VAL A 113 6.77 0.66 -8.62
N SER A 114 7.28 1.85 -8.93
CA SER A 114 8.39 2.48 -8.24
C SER A 114 7.91 3.61 -7.33
N GLN A 115 8.79 4.11 -6.47
CA GLN A 115 8.48 5.28 -5.64
C GLN A 115 8.10 6.52 -6.49
N GLU A 116 8.68 6.65 -7.68
CA GLU A 116 8.43 7.76 -8.60
C GLU A 116 6.96 7.89 -9.02
N VAL A 117 6.25 6.77 -9.11
CA VAL A 117 4.83 6.77 -9.47
C VAL A 117 3.97 7.50 -8.43
N PHE A 118 4.35 7.41 -7.15
CA PHE A 118 3.61 8.00 -6.04
C PHE A 118 3.79 9.51 -5.90
N ARG A 119 4.81 10.10 -6.52
CA ARG A 119 5.07 11.55 -6.40
C ARG A 119 3.95 12.43 -6.97
N PHE A 120 3.13 11.89 -7.86
CA PHE A 120 1.98 12.58 -8.44
C PHE A 120 0.70 12.39 -7.64
N ILE A 121 0.72 11.53 -6.62
CA ILE A 121 -0.45 11.23 -5.81
C ILE A 121 -0.38 12.11 -4.55
N PRO A 122 -1.38 12.98 -4.33
CA PRO A 122 -1.35 13.88 -3.19
C PRO A 122 -1.46 13.11 -1.87
N VAL A 123 -0.57 13.42 -0.95
CA VAL A 123 -0.61 12.87 0.41
C VAL A 123 -1.79 13.46 1.16
N GLN A 124 -2.51 12.63 1.91
CA GLN A 124 -3.62 13.03 2.76
C GLN A 124 -3.22 13.00 4.24
N VAL A 125 -3.99 13.70 5.07
CA VAL A 125 -3.98 13.51 6.52
C VAL A 125 -4.90 12.33 6.83
N PHE A 126 -4.41 11.32 7.56
CA PHE A 126 -5.15 10.09 7.86
C PHE A 126 -5.66 10.02 9.31
N LEU A 127 -5.61 11.13 10.04
CA LEU A 127 -6.05 11.29 11.42
C LEU A 127 -7.37 12.06 11.51
N ASP A 128 -7.92 12.19 12.70
CA ASP A 128 -9.21 12.86 12.97
C ASP A 128 -9.27 14.33 12.52
N ASN A 129 -8.12 15.01 12.41
CA ASN A 129 -8.03 16.38 11.91
C ASN A 129 -8.02 16.47 10.37
N SER A 130 -8.30 15.38 9.68
CA SER A 130 -8.43 15.33 8.23
C SER A 130 -9.67 16.09 7.75
N ASP A 131 -9.55 16.71 6.59
CA ASP A 131 -10.70 17.25 5.82
C ASP A 131 -11.50 16.14 5.10
N ILE A 132 -11.01 14.91 5.12
CA ILE A 132 -11.69 13.70 4.61
C ILE A 132 -12.21 12.87 5.79
N LYS A 133 -13.48 12.51 5.75
CA LYS A 133 -14.10 11.62 6.75
C LYS A 133 -13.80 10.15 6.44
N TRP A 134 -12.70 9.65 6.96
CA TRP A 134 -12.22 8.27 6.71
C TRP A 134 -13.13 7.18 7.28
N SER A 135 -14.03 7.51 8.20
CA SER A 135 -15.06 6.57 8.72
C SER A 135 -16.13 6.22 7.68
N ASN A 136 -16.27 7.02 6.63
CA ASN A 136 -17.24 6.79 5.57
C ASN A 136 -16.88 5.58 4.71
N ASN A 137 -17.83 5.14 3.88
CA ASN A 137 -17.59 4.13 2.84
C ASN A 137 -16.73 4.70 1.69
N LEU A 138 -16.19 3.84 0.85
CA LEU A 138 -15.28 4.24 -0.24
C LEU A 138 -15.93 5.20 -1.26
N SER A 139 -17.22 5.04 -1.54
CA SER A 139 -17.94 5.92 -2.45
C SER A 139 -17.99 7.36 -1.94
N ASP A 140 -18.34 7.55 -0.67
CA ASP A 140 -18.38 8.86 -0.05
C ASP A 140 -16.98 9.48 0.10
N ILE A 141 -15.96 8.66 0.36
CA ILE A 141 -14.57 9.11 0.38
C ILE A 141 -14.15 9.59 -1.02
N ASN A 142 -14.50 8.86 -2.08
CA ASN A 142 -14.26 9.30 -3.46
C ASN A 142 -14.90 10.66 -3.74
N LEU A 143 -16.17 10.86 -3.38
CA LEU A 143 -16.87 12.13 -3.58
C LEU A 143 -16.18 13.30 -2.86
N GLN A 144 -15.73 13.09 -1.61
CA GLN A 144 -14.96 14.09 -0.86
C GLN A 144 -13.63 14.43 -1.56
N LEU A 145 -12.91 13.43 -2.06
CA LEU A 145 -11.65 13.63 -2.79
C LEU A 145 -11.90 14.36 -4.12
N TYR A 146 -12.91 13.98 -4.89
CA TYR A 146 -13.27 14.67 -6.13
C TYR A 146 -13.61 16.14 -5.87
N ALA A 147 -14.41 16.43 -4.85
CA ALA A 147 -14.74 17.80 -4.45
C ALA A 147 -13.49 18.59 -4.02
N LYS A 148 -12.62 17.99 -3.17
CA LYS A 148 -11.38 18.60 -2.70
C LYS A 148 -10.45 19.00 -3.84
N TYR A 149 -10.33 18.15 -4.86
CA TYR A 149 -9.45 18.37 -6.01
C TYR A 149 -10.17 18.93 -7.23
N ARG A 150 -11.45 19.37 -7.07
CA ARG A 150 -12.26 20.06 -8.08
C ARG A 150 -12.39 19.29 -9.39
N PHE A 151 -12.61 17.99 -9.29
CA PHE A 151 -12.90 17.17 -10.46
C PHE A 151 -14.25 17.57 -11.05
N THR A 152 -14.30 17.67 -12.38
CA THR A 152 -15.54 17.92 -13.13
C THR A 152 -16.37 16.64 -13.26
N ASP A 153 -17.66 16.81 -13.56
CA ASP A 153 -18.55 15.66 -13.81
C ASP A 153 -18.08 14.79 -14.98
N GLU A 154 -17.46 15.41 -16.01
CA GLU A 154 -16.88 14.71 -17.14
C GLU A 154 -15.68 13.84 -16.73
N GLU A 155 -14.81 14.37 -15.89
CA GLU A 155 -13.66 13.63 -15.36
C GLU A 155 -14.12 12.48 -14.48
N ILE A 156 -15.11 12.68 -13.62
CA ILE A 156 -15.69 11.63 -12.77
C ILE A 156 -16.33 10.53 -13.64
N LYS A 157 -17.09 10.89 -14.68
CA LYS A 157 -17.68 9.93 -15.63
C LYS A 157 -16.59 9.13 -16.35
N PHE A 158 -15.48 9.79 -16.72
CA PHE A 158 -14.33 9.14 -17.35
C PHE A 158 -13.66 8.13 -16.38
N ILE A 159 -13.44 8.51 -15.12
CA ILE A 159 -12.88 7.62 -14.08
C ILE A 159 -13.76 6.39 -13.91
N ASN A 160 -15.09 6.58 -13.74
CA ASN A 160 -16.05 5.48 -13.57
C ASN A 160 -16.10 4.52 -14.77
N LYS A 161 -15.73 5.00 -15.97
CA LYS A 161 -15.64 4.15 -17.16
C LYS A 161 -14.38 3.28 -17.17
N ILE A 162 -13.27 3.79 -16.63
CA ILE A 162 -11.96 3.12 -16.64
C ILE A 162 -11.80 2.22 -15.42
N ILE A 163 -12.11 2.77 -14.24
CA ILE A 163 -11.94 2.06 -12.97
C ILE A 163 -13.13 1.13 -12.75
N ARG A 164 -12.89 -0.16 -12.81
CA ARG A 164 -13.92 -1.14 -12.46
C ARG A 164 -14.12 -1.19 -10.95
N PRO A 165 -15.37 -1.36 -10.45
CA PRO A 165 -15.61 -1.63 -9.04
C PRO A 165 -14.76 -2.81 -8.53
N VAL A 166 -14.27 -2.71 -7.31
CA VAL A 166 -13.55 -3.80 -6.62
C VAL A 166 -14.56 -4.78 -6.04
#